data_6ee4eb416614699200d70493bf84feb3
#
_entry.id   6ee4eb416614699200d70493bf84feb3
#
_cell.length_a   1.000
_cell.length_b   1.000
_cell.length_c   1.000
_cell.angle_alpha   90.00
_cell.angle_beta   90.00
_cell.angle_gamma   90.00
#
_symmetry.space_group_name_H-M   'P 1'
#
loop_
_entity.id
_entity.type
_entity.pdbx_description
1 polymer ?
#
loop_
_entity_poly.entity_id
_entity_poly.type
_entity_poly.pdbx_seq_one_letter_code
_entity_poly.pdbx_strand_id
1 'polypeptide(L)'
;MAKTKIFDNFDREIKNNSLICIVGEKCYFGYITIVEGGLKFHCMQTGYLDNETIIIKKGVIETSWICTYEDIEKMNIVVIKEGEN
;
A
#
# COMPACT_ATOMS: atom_id res chain seq x y z
N MET A 1 4.86 23.12 8.50
CA MET A 1 5.82 22.08 8.18
C MET A 1 5.39 21.32 6.93
N ALA A 2 6.29 21.18 5.98
CA ALA A 2 5.98 20.41 4.79
C ALA A 2 5.88 18.92 5.15
N LYS A 3 4.81 18.27 4.70
CA LYS A 3 4.68 16.82 4.88
C LYS A 3 5.62 16.11 3.91
N THR A 4 6.25 15.05 4.38
CA THR A 4 7.09 14.21 3.53
C THR A 4 6.18 13.51 2.50
N LYS A 5 6.52 13.64 1.24
CA LYS A 5 5.81 12.91 0.18
C LYS A 5 6.30 11.46 0.15
N ILE A 6 5.39 10.56 -0.12
CA ILE A 6 5.65 9.13 -0.19
C ILE A 6 5.41 8.68 -1.62
N PHE A 7 6.33 7.87 -2.16
CA PHE A 7 6.26 7.39 -3.53
C PHE A 7 6.28 5.87 -3.58
N ASP A 8 5.62 5.32 -4.60
CA ASP A 8 5.67 3.88 -4.85
C ASP A 8 6.95 3.50 -5.62
N ASN A 9 7.08 2.22 -5.97
CA ASN A 9 8.25 1.72 -6.70
C ASN A 9 8.41 2.31 -8.10
N PHE A 10 7.38 2.94 -8.64
CA PHE A 10 7.38 3.56 -9.97
C PHE A 10 7.40 5.07 -9.89
N ASP A 11 7.80 5.62 -8.75
CA ASP A 11 7.88 7.05 -8.48
C ASP A 11 6.55 7.80 -8.59
N ARG A 12 5.45 7.09 -8.35
CA ARG A 12 4.13 7.72 -8.28
C ARG A 12 3.84 8.12 -6.84
N GLU A 13 3.35 9.32 -6.64
CA GLU A 13 3.03 9.80 -5.30
C GLU A 13 1.87 9.02 -4.69
N ILE A 14 2.03 8.59 -3.45
CA ILE A 14 0.98 7.92 -2.69
C ILE A 14 0.20 9.01 -1.93
N LYS A 15 -1.05 9.21 -2.32
CA LYS A 15 -1.93 10.21 -1.72
C LYS A 15 -2.98 9.55 -0.84
N ASN A 16 -3.68 10.34 -0.05
CA ASN A 16 -4.79 9.81 0.75
C ASN A 16 -5.79 9.08 -0.14
N ASN A 17 -6.29 7.97 0.35
CA ASN A 17 -7.25 7.11 -0.33
C ASN A 17 -6.72 6.46 -1.62
N SER A 18 -5.41 6.49 -1.85
CA SER A 18 -4.83 5.70 -2.93
C SER A 18 -5.08 4.22 -2.66
N LEU A 19 -5.46 3.51 -3.72
CA LEU A 19 -5.54 2.06 -3.67
C LEU A 19 -4.16 1.52 -4.04
N ILE A 20 -3.58 0.75 -3.15
CA ILE A 20 -2.22 0.24 -3.34
C ILE A 20 -2.18 -1.28 -3.19
N CYS A 21 -1.13 -1.85 -3.77
CA CYS A 21 -0.75 -3.23 -3.54
C CYS A 21 0.65 -3.26 -2.91
N ILE A 22 0.78 -3.99 -1.81
CA ILE A 22 2.08 -4.27 -1.21
C ILE A 22 2.49 -5.65 -1.73
N VAL A 23 3.56 -5.69 -2.51
CA VAL A 23 3.99 -6.91 -3.21
C VAL A 23 5.10 -7.62 -2.44
N GLY A 24 4.91 -8.91 -2.23
CA GLY A 24 5.88 -9.79 -1.58
C GLY A 24 5.46 -11.23 -1.82
N GLU A 25 5.94 -12.17 -1.02
CA GLU A 25 5.44 -13.55 -1.07
C GLU A 25 3.94 -13.57 -0.84
N LYS A 26 3.49 -12.73 0.11
CA LYS A 26 2.09 -12.40 0.26
C LYS A 26 1.88 -11.00 -0.29
N CYS A 27 0.78 -10.81 -0.99
CA CYS A 27 0.39 -9.51 -1.50
C CYS A 27 -0.80 -9.00 -0.70
N TYR A 28 -0.81 -7.70 -0.45
CA TYR A 28 -1.87 -7.05 0.31
C TYR A 28 -2.44 -5.92 -0.54
N PHE A 29 -3.76 -5.86 -0.60
CA PHE A 29 -4.47 -4.84 -1.36
C PHE A 29 -5.32 -4.01 -0.42
N GLY A 30 -5.26 -2.73 -0.56
CA GLY A 30 -6.07 -1.85 0.25
C GLY A 30 -5.80 -0.39 -0.05
N TYR A 31 -6.38 0.45 0.76
CA TYR A 31 -6.21 1.90 0.63
C TYR A 31 -5.43 2.44 1.82
N ILE A 32 -4.93 3.64 1.67
CA ILE A 32 -4.09 4.26 2.70
C ILE A 32 -4.68 5.57 3.19
N THR A 33 -4.30 5.90 4.41
CA THR A 33 -4.49 7.22 4.99
C THR A 33 -3.12 7.75 5.39
N ILE A 34 -2.79 8.95 4.94
CA ILE A 34 -1.53 9.58 5.34
C ILE A 34 -1.66 10.01 6.78
N VAL A 35 -0.70 9.60 7.60
CA VAL A 35 -0.65 9.96 9.02
C VAL A 35 0.71 10.57 9.33
N GLU A 36 0.85 11.15 10.51
CA GLU A 36 2.14 11.68 10.93
C GLU A 36 3.15 10.54 11.05
N GLY A 37 4.28 10.68 10.39
CA GLY A 37 5.36 9.70 10.43
C GLY A 37 5.24 8.53 9.46
N GLY A 38 4.23 8.53 8.58
CA GLY A 38 4.06 7.46 7.61
C GLY A 38 2.67 7.37 7.03
N LEU A 39 2.16 6.15 6.95
CA LEU A 39 0.80 5.91 6.48
C LEU A 39 0.13 4.81 7.29
N LYS A 40 -1.20 4.85 7.29
CA LYS A 40 -2.01 3.77 7.81
C LYS A 40 -2.58 2.99 6.62
N PHE A 41 -2.25 1.71 6.55
CA PHE A 41 -2.73 0.83 5.48
C PHE A 41 -3.97 0.08 5.97
N HIS A 42 -5.04 0.19 5.18
CA HIS A 42 -6.30 -0.51 5.45
C HIS A 42 -6.40 -1.69 4.48
N CYS A 43 -6.08 -2.87 4.96
CA CYS A 43 -6.04 -4.07 4.13
C CYS A 43 -7.46 -4.56 3.84
N MET A 44 -7.78 -4.74 2.58
CA MET A 44 -9.09 -5.21 2.13
C MET A 44 -9.02 -6.63 1.59
N GLN A 45 -7.93 -6.98 0.93
CA GLN A 45 -7.75 -8.30 0.34
C GLN A 45 -6.29 -8.72 0.42
N THR A 46 -6.07 -10.03 0.39
CA THR A 46 -4.74 -10.59 0.30
C THR A 46 -4.62 -11.43 -0.97
N GLY A 47 -3.40 -11.70 -1.36
CA GLY A 47 -3.10 -12.53 -2.51
C GLY A 47 -1.68 -13.06 -2.41
N TYR A 48 -1.23 -13.63 -3.50
CA TYR A 48 0.14 -14.14 -3.60
C TYR A 48 0.64 -13.99 -5.03
N LEU A 49 1.95 -13.99 -5.17
CA LEU A 49 2.60 -13.88 -6.47
C LEU A 49 2.85 -15.28 -7.02
N ASP A 50 2.40 -15.53 -8.24
CA ASP A 50 2.60 -16.79 -8.94
C ASP A 50 3.07 -16.49 -10.37
N ASN A 51 4.35 -16.77 -10.67
CA ASN A 51 4.95 -16.54 -11.99
C ASN A 51 4.64 -15.16 -12.56
N GLU A 52 4.93 -14.12 -11.79
CA GLU A 52 4.70 -12.72 -12.17
C GLU A 52 3.21 -12.32 -12.23
N THR A 53 2.30 -13.23 -11.90
CA THR A 53 0.88 -12.95 -11.82
C THR A 53 0.45 -12.89 -10.36
N ILE A 54 -0.31 -11.86 -10.01
CA ILE A 54 -0.85 -11.72 -8.67
C ILE A 54 -2.21 -12.39 -8.61
N ILE A 55 -2.33 -13.39 -7.75
CA ILE A 55 -3.58 -14.11 -7.53
C ILE A 55 -4.22 -13.56 -6.26
N ILE A 56 -5.44 -13.06 -6.38
CA ILE A 56 -6.17 -12.50 -5.25
C ILE A 56 -6.95 -13.62 -4.59
N LYS A 57 -6.76 -13.77 -3.27
CA LYS A 57 -7.54 -14.73 -2.50
C LYS A 57 -8.94 -14.20 -2.26
N LYS A 58 -9.91 -15.08 -2.34
CA LYS A 58 -11.29 -14.75 -1.98
C LYS A 58 -11.40 -14.61 -0.47
N GLY A 59 -12.17 -13.65 -0.04
CA GLY A 59 -12.40 -13.36 1.37
C GLY A 59 -12.07 -11.91 1.67
N VAL A 60 -12.77 -11.33 2.61
CA VAL A 60 -12.56 -9.96 3.04
C VAL A 60 -11.76 -10.01 4.34
N ILE A 61 -10.65 -9.30 4.34
CA ILE A 61 -9.87 -9.09 5.56
C ILE A 61 -10.02 -7.61 5.91
N GLU A 62 -10.55 -7.34 7.09
CA GLU A 62 -10.63 -5.98 7.60
C GLU A 62 -9.59 -5.84 8.71
N THR A 63 -8.41 -5.41 8.33
CA THR A 63 -7.35 -5.11 9.28
C THR A 63 -6.57 -3.90 8.81
N SER A 64 -5.96 -3.20 9.74
CA SER A 64 -5.14 -2.04 9.40
C SER A 64 -3.90 -2.02 10.28
N TRP A 65 -2.84 -1.43 9.75
CA TRP A 65 -1.61 -1.22 10.50
C TRP A 65 -0.91 0.04 10.02
N ILE A 66 -0.03 0.54 10.88
CA ILE A 66 0.75 1.75 10.60
C ILE A 66 2.08 1.32 9.97
N CYS A 67 2.44 1.95 8.86
CA CYS A 67 3.74 1.82 8.24
C CYS A 67 4.50 3.12 8.42
N THR A 68 5.66 3.05 9.05
CA THR A 68 6.54 4.23 9.18
C THR A 68 7.27 4.48 7.87
N TYR A 69 7.91 5.64 7.73
CA TYR A 69 8.73 5.92 6.54
C TYR A 69 9.83 4.87 6.36
N GLU A 70 10.42 4.39 7.46
CA GLU A 70 11.42 3.34 7.40
C GLU A 70 10.85 2.03 6.86
N ASP A 71 9.66 1.66 7.31
CA ASP A 71 8.98 0.47 6.79
C ASP A 71 8.70 0.60 5.31
N ILE A 72 8.22 1.77 4.88
CA ILE A 72 7.84 2.04 3.49
C ILE A 72 9.05 1.90 2.56
N GLU A 73 10.23 2.34 2.99
CA GLU A 73 11.45 2.21 2.20
C GLU A 73 11.82 0.75 1.90
N LYS A 74 11.42 -0.16 2.76
CA LYS A 74 11.72 -1.59 2.62
C LYS A 74 10.62 -2.36 1.89
N MET A 75 9.52 -1.71 1.56
CA MET A 75 8.35 -2.36 0.97
C MET A 75 8.28 -2.12 -0.53
N ASN A 76 7.75 -3.11 -1.23
CA ASN A 76 7.41 -2.95 -2.65
C ASN A 76 5.96 -2.52 -2.75
N ILE A 77 5.73 -1.23 -2.95
CA ILE A 77 4.40 -0.65 -3.04
C ILE A 77 4.13 -0.24 -4.48
N VAL A 78 2.95 -0.59 -4.97
CA VAL A 78 2.48 -0.20 -6.29
C VAL A 78 1.13 0.48 -6.15
N VAL A 79 1.00 1.69 -6.66
CA VAL A 79 -0.29 2.40 -6.68
C VAL A 79 -1.13 1.81 -7.80
N ILE A 80 -2.29 1.27 -7.47
CA ILE A 80 -3.25 0.72 -8.43
C ILE A 80 -4.17 1.82 -8.92
N LYS A 81 -4.64 2.64 -8.00
CA LYS A 81 -5.51 3.78 -8.32
C LYS A 81 -5.09 4.96 -7.44
N GLU A 82 -4.80 6.08 -8.09
CA GLU A 82 -4.41 7.30 -7.37
C GLU A 82 -5.58 7.83 -6.56
N GLY A 83 -5.27 8.17 -5.31
CA GLY A 83 -6.25 8.80 -4.44
C GLY A 83 -6.32 10.31 -4.68
N GLU A 84 -7.26 10.93 -4.01
CA GLU A 84 -7.43 12.38 -4.02
C GLU A 84 -6.98 12.95 -2.68
N ASN A 85 -6.33 14.08 -2.73
CA ASN A 85 -5.98 14.81 -1.51
C ASN A 85 -7.15 15.65 -1.03
#